data_3e995c3b75dad6d043c8382d5d0033ca
#
_entry.id   3e995c3b75dad6d043c8382d5d0033ca
#
_cell.length_a   1.000
_cell.length_b   1.000
_cell.length_c   1.000
_cell.angle_alpha   90.00
_cell.angle_beta   90.00
_cell.angle_gamma   90.00
#
_symmetry.space_group_name_H-M   'P 1'
#
loop_
_entity.id
_entity.type
_entity.pdbx_description
1 polymer ?
#
loop_
_entity_poly.entity_id
_entity_poly.type
_entity_poly.pdbx_seq_one_letter_code
_entity_poly.pdbx_strand_id
1 'polypeptide(L)'
;ENGDFKKRSELKKVKGLGEKAFEQMAGFILIPDSVNPLDNTIIHPESYKIAEKILAEAGCDVKEFKKDIKKVQEKLNEINIDKIIKDNEFGEATTKDIYNALLKGRRDPREDFEKPLLRSDILNMDDLKDGMVLEGTVRNVAKFGAFVDIGLKNDALIHVSELSDKFISDPTKV
;
A
#
# COMPACT_ATOMS: atom_id res chain seq x y z
N GLU A 1 20.47 16.18 -15.14
CA GLU A 1 21.81 16.06 -15.72
C GLU A 1 22.24 14.60 -15.95
N ASN A 2 21.74 13.61 -15.18
CA ASN A 2 22.15 12.20 -15.24
C ASN A 2 21.18 11.27 -15.97
N GLY A 3 20.08 11.77 -16.54
CA GLY A 3 19.04 10.95 -17.15
C GLY A 3 18.31 10.05 -16.16
N ASP A 4 17.58 9.05 -16.67
CA ASP A 4 16.83 8.11 -15.85
C ASP A 4 17.73 7.04 -15.24
N PHE A 5 17.57 6.79 -13.94
CA PHE A 5 18.30 5.74 -13.23
C PHE A 5 17.75 4.36 -13.60
N LYS A 6 18.65 3.43 -13.95
CA LYS A 6 18.30 2.04 -14.26
C LYS A 6 18.58 1.07 -13.11
N LYS A 7 19.27 1.52 -12.06
CA LYS A 7 19.57 0.73 -10.86
C LYS A 7 19.63 1.65 -9.63
N ARG A 8 19.19 1.15 -8.48
CA ARG A 8 19.36 1.87 -7.21
C ARG A 8 20.83 2.22 -6.91
N SER A 9 21.78 1.34 -7.26
CA SER A 9 23.20 1.57 -7.05
C SER A 9 23.75 2.78 -7.80
N GLU A 10 23.10 3.22 -8.87
CA GLU A 10 23.52 4.40 -9.63
C GLU A 10 23.30 5.70 -8.86
N LEU A 11 22.40 5.70 -7.89
CA LEU A 11 22.17 6.83 -7.00
C LEU A 11 23.40 7.21 -6.18
N LYS A 12 24.31 6.26 -5.90
CA LYS A 12 25.60 6.52 -5.24
C LYS A 12 26.49 7.49 -6.04
N LYS A 13 26.24 7.65 -7.34
CA LYS A 13 27.00 8.56 -8.22
C LYS A 13 26.50 10.00 -8.15
N VAL A 14 25.36 10.25 -7.49
CA VAL A 14 24.79 11.58 -7.38
C VAL A 14 25.65 12.43 -6.45
N LYS A 15 26.11 13.58 -6.95
CA LYS A 15 26.93 14.50 -6.19
C LYS A 15 26.16 14.99 -4.95
N GLY A 16 26.76 14.84 -3.77
CA GLY A 16 26.14 15.22 -2.51
C GLY A 16 25.38 14.09 -1.80
N LEU A 17 25.18 12.95 -2.44
CA LEU A 17 24.60 11.77 -1.81
C LEU A 17 25.71 10.88 -1.25
N GLY A 18 25.94 10.96 0.06
CA GLY A 18 26.91 10.11 0.76
C GLY A 18 26.40 8.67 0.93
N GLU A 19 27.32 7.76 1.24
CA GLU A 19 27.01 6.33 1.39
C GLU A 19 25.95 6.07 2.47
N LYS A 20 26.07 6.72 3.63
CA LYS A 20 25.07 6.64 4.72
C LYS A 20 23.69 7.17 4.32
N ALA A 21 23.64 8.25 3.54
CA ALA A 21 22.38 8.79 3.05
C ALA A 21 21.74 7.83 2.04
N PHE A 22 22.55 7.20 1.17
CA PHE A 22 22.06 6.17 0.26
C PHE A 22 21.48 4.96 1.02
N GLU A 23 22.17 4.46 2.04
CA GLU A 23 21.69 3.35 2.87
C GLU A 23 20.34 3.67 3.51
N GLN A 24 20.14 4.87 4.05
CA GLN A 24 18.88 5.25 4.67
C GLN A 24 17.72 5.42 3.69
N MET A 25 17.98 5.83 2.47
CA MET A 25 16.94 6.13 1.48
C MET A 25 16.67 5.00 0.49
N ALA A 26 17.59 4.05 0.33
CA ALA A 26 17.54 3.05 -0.72
C ALA A 26 16.28 2.18 -0.70
N GLY A 27 15.72 1.90 0.49
CA GLY A 27 14.47 1.15 0.63
C GLY A 27 13.22 1.92 0.18
N PHE A 28 13.28 3.26 0.13
CA PHE A 28 12.13 4.12 -0.21
C PHE A 28 12.10 4.52 -1.69
N ILE A 29 13.18 4.30 -2.42
CA ILE A 29 13.26 4.66 -3.84
C ILE A 29 12.87 3.47 -4.68
N LEU A 30 11.82 3.63 -5.48
CA LEU A 30 11.35 2.64 -6.44
C LEU A 30 11.78 3.05 -7.84
N ILE A 31 12.38 2.11 -8.58
CA ILE A 31 12.77 2.31 -9.98
C ILE A 31 11.99 1.31 -10.84
N PRO A 32 10.86 1.75 -11.46
CA PRO A 32 9.96 0.86 -12.20
C PRO A 32 10.63 0.10 -13.34
N ASP A 33 11.53 0.78 -14.06
CA ASP A 33 12.23 0.23 -15.23
C ASP A 33 13.64 -0.29 -14.92
N SER A 34 13.89 -0.62 -13.64
CA SER A 34 15.18 -1.17 -13.25
C SER A 34 15.49 -2.50 -13.94
N VAL A 35 16.78 -2.71 -14.17
CA VAL A 35 17.33 -4.00 -14.61
C VAL A 35 17.09 -5.09 -13.56
N ASN A 36 17.19 -4.73 -12.26
CA ASN A 36 16.85 -5.61 -11.15
C ASN A 36 15.40 -5.35 -10.71
N PRO A 37 14.50 -6.32 -10.85
CA PRO A 37 13.10 -6.16 -10.43
C PRO A 37 12.92 -5.82 -8.96
N LEU A 38 13.86 -6.20 -8.09
CA LEU A 38 13.84 -5.89 -6.67
C LEU A 38 14.01 -4.38 -6.38
N ASP A 39 14.59 -3.62 -7.31
CA ASP A 39 14.69 -2.16 -7.19
C ASP A 39 13.32 -1.46 -7.29
N ASN A 40 12.29 -2.17 -7.74
CA ASN A 40 10.90 -1.70 -7.75
C ASN A 40 10.07 -2.30 -6.60
N THR A 41 10.70 -2.62 -5.50
CA THR A 41 10.07 -3.12 -4.28
C THR A 41 10.53 -2.30 -3.07
N ILE A 42 9.85 -2.43 -1.95
CA ILE A 42 10.27 -1.79 -0.69
C ILE A 42 11.46 -2.51 -0.01
N ILE A 43 11.96 -3.60 -0.61
CA ILE A 43 13.06 -4.38 -0.05
C ILE A 43 14.35 -3.57 -0.16
N HIS A 44 15.08 -3.47 0.97
CA HIS A 44 16.36 -2.78 0.99
C HIS A 44 17.44 -3.57 0.24
N PRO A 45 18.39 -2.91 -0.47
CA PRO A 45 19.42 -3.60 -1.23
C PRO A 45 20.28 -4.60 -0.44
N GLU A 46 20.50 -4.36 0.84
CA GLU A 46 21.20 -5.29 1.73
C GLU A 46 20.48 -6.63 1.87
N SER A 47 19.16 -6.59 1.76
CA SER A 47 18.29 -7.76 1.92
C SER A 47 18.01 -8.49 0.60
N TYR A 48 18.58 -8.06 -0.54
CA TYR A 48 18.35 -8.71 -1.82
C TYR A 48 18.77 -10.18 -1.83
N LYS A 49 19.87 -10.53 -1.15
CA LYS A 49 20.30 -11.92 -1.02
C LYS A 49 19.25 -12.82 -0.36
N ILE A 50 18.54 -12.28 0.62
CA ILE A 50 17.46 -13.00 1.29
C ILE A 50 16.26 -13.16 0.35
N ALA A 51 15.88 -12.09 -0.34
CA ALA A 51 14.81 -12.10 -1.32
C ALA A 51 15.07 -13.09 -2.47
N GLU A 52 16.30 -13.12 -2.99
CA GLU A 52 16.73 -14.06 -4.02
C GLU A 52 16.67 -15.50 -3.55
N LYS A 53 17.06 -15.79 -2.30
CA LYS A 53 16.94 -17.13 -1.72
C LYS A 53 15.48 -17.56 -1.56
N ILE A 54 14.60 -16.68 -1.08
CA ILE A 54 13.17 -16.97 -0.95
C ILE A 54 12.57 -17.28 -2.34
N LEU A 55 12.91 -16.49 -3.36
CA LEU A 55 12.46 -16.72 -4.73
C LEU A 55 13.01 -18.04 -5.29
N ALA A 56 14.27 -18.37 -5.03
CA ALA A 56 14.87 -19.62 -5.47
C ALA A 56 14.19 -20.85 -4.84
N GLU A 57 13.85 -20.81 -3.55
CA GLU A 57 13.09 -21.88 -2.88
C GLU A 57 11.66 -22.03 -3.46
N ALA A 58 11.07 -20.93 -3.94
CA ALA A 58 9.83 -20.96 -4.70
C ALA A 58 9.99 -21.50 -6.14
N GLY A 59 11.21 -21.83 -6.55
CA GLY A 59 11.49 -22.21 -7.93
C GLY A 59 11.23 -21.08 -8.92
N CYS A 60 11.49 -19.84 -8.49
CA CYS A 60 11.33 -18.63 -9.29
C CYS A 60 12.66 -17.90 -9.46
N ASP A 61 12.89 -17.36 -10.66
CA ASP A 61 13.98 -16.40 -10.87
C ASP A 61 13.50 -14.97 -10.62
N VAL A 62 14.40 -14.10 -10.17
CA VAL A 62 14.16 -12.66 -10.01
C VAL A 62 13.61 -12.04 -11.31
N LYS A 63 14.01 -12.55 -12.48
CA LYS A 63 13.50 -12.11 -13.77
C LYS A 63 12.02 -12.47 -14.00
N GLU A 64 11.56 -13.60 -13.46
CA GLU A 64 10.15 -14.01 -13.51
C GLU A 64 9.29 -13.07 -12.67
N PHE A 65 9.79 -12.58 -11.55
CA PHE A 65 9.14 -11.56 -10.72
C PHE A 65 8.83 -10.27 -11.49
N LYS A 66 9.64 -9.93 -12.52
CA LYS A 66 9.36 -8.81 -13.42
C LYS A 66 8.23 -9.10 -14.41
N LYS A 67 8.13 -10.34 -14.89
CA LYS A 67 7.22 -10.73 -15.97
C LYS A 67 5.80 -11.04 -15.48
N ASP A 68 5.70 -11.83 -14.43
CA ASP A 68 4.41 -12.33 -13.93
C ASP A 68 4.43 -12.45 -12.40
N ILE A 69 4.06 -11.34 -11.77
CA ILE A 69 4.02 -11.26 -10.31
C ILE A 69 2.99 -12.24 -9.72
N LYS A 70 1.82 -12.42 -10.36
CA LYS A 70 0.76 -13.26 -9.83
C LYS A 70 1.20 -14.72 -9.72
N LYS A 71 1.85 -15.24 -10.76
CA LYS A 71 2.40 -16.58 -10.77
C LYS A 71 3.47 -16.80 -9.70
N VAL A 72 4.30 -15.79 -9.47
CA VAL A 72 5.32 -15.84 -8.41
C VAL A 72 4.66 -15.80 -7.04
N GLN A 73 3.61 -14.99 -6.84
CA GLN A 73 2.86 -14.93 -5.59
C GLN A 73 2.17 -16.27 -5.26
N GLU A 74 1.58 -16.95 -6.25
CA GLU A 74 1.00 -18.28 -6.10
C GLU A 74 2.05 -19.28 -5.58
N LYS A 75 3.21 -19.35 -6.24
CA LYS A 75 4.31 -20.22 -5.82
C LYS A 75 4.88 -19.83 -4.44
N LEU A 76 4.97 -18.55 -4.12
CA LEU A 76 5.40 -18.08 -2.80
C LEU A 76 4.44 -18.52 -1.70
N ASN A 77 3.13 -18.55 -1.94
CA ASN A 77 2.14 -19.04 -0.97
C ASN A 77 2.25 -20.54 -0.68
N GLU A 78 2.87 -21.30 -1.57
CA GLU A 78 3.09 -22.77 -1.40
C GLU A 78 4.31 -23.10 -0.54
N ILE A 79 5.20 -22.10 -0.30
CA ILE A 79 6.43 -22.33 0.45
C ILE A 79 6.20 -22.26 1.96
N ASN A 80 6.89 -23.13 2.69
CA ASN A 80 6.98 -23.02 4.15
C ASN A 80 8.11 -22.09 4.55
N ILE A 81 7.76 -20.83 4.89
CA ILE A 81 8.71 -19.79 5.30
C ILE A 81 9.49 -20.16 6.57
N ASP A 82 8.88 -20.92 7.49
CA ASP A 82 9.53 -21.31 8.75
C ASP A 82 10.71 -22.25 8.51
N LYS A 83 10.69 -23.05 7.44
CA LYS A 83 11.80 -23.89 7.02
C LYS A 83 12.98 -23.00 6.53
N ILE A 84 12.67 -22.01 5.72
CA ILE A 84 13.69 -21.06 5.19
C ILE A 84 14.36 -20.29 6.32
N ILE A 85 13.59 -19.88 7.35
CA ILE A 85 14.12 -19.19 8.52
C ILE A 85 15.10 -20.09 9.30
N LYS A 86 14.78 -21.36 9.48
CA LYS A 86 15.62 -22.31 10.22
C LYS A 86 16.90 -22.68 9.46
N ASP A 87 16.80 -22.80 8.15
CA ASP A 87 17.92 -23.22 7.29
C ASP A 87 18.90 -22.07 6.95
N ASN A 88 18.55 -20.85 7.33
CA ASN A 88 19.33 -19.66 7.06
C ASN A 88 19.64 -18.86 8.35
N GLU A 89 20.84 -18.29 8.40
CA GLU A 89 21.31 -17.43 9.52
C GLU A 89 20.62 -16.04 9.56
N PHE A 90 19.53 -15.87 8.80
CA PHE A 90 18.82 -14.59 8.73
C PHE A 90 17.82 -14.46 9.88
N GLY A 91 17.68 -13.26 10.41
CA GLY A 91 16.71 -12.98 11.47
C GLY A 91 15.28 -13.30 11.03
N GLU A 92 14.51 -13.94 11.90
CA GLU A 92 13.12 -14.37 11.61
C GLU A 92 12.24 -13.21 11.19
N ALA A 93 12.28 -12.07 11.92
CA ALA A 93 11.47 -10.88 11.60
C ALA A 93 11.80 -10.34 10.20
N THR A 94 13.09 -10.16 9.90
CA THR A 94 13.55 -9.66 8.61
C THR A 94 13.13 -10.57 7.45
N THR A 95 13.22 -11.88 7.63
CA THR A 95 12.83 -12.84 6.59
C THR A 95 11.32 -12.81 6.33
N LYS A 96 10.51 -12.70 7.38
CA LYS A 96 9.05 -12.54 7.26
C LYS A 96 8.66 -11.23 6.57
N ASP A 97 9.34 -10.13 6.90
CA ASP A 97 9.08 -8.82 6.29
C ASP A 97 9.41 -8.84 4.79
N ILE A 98 10.54 -9.46 4.40
CA ILE A 98 10.92 -9.60 2.99
C ILE A 98 9.93 -10.50 2.25
N TYR A 99 9.51 -11.62 2.84
CA TYR A 99 8.51 -12.49 2.27
C TYR A 99 7.18 -11.76 2.04
N ASN A 100 6.71 -11.00 3.03
CA ASN A 100 5.51 -10.17 2.89
C ASN A 100 5.66 -9.09 1.82
N ALA A 101 6.85 -8.49 1.71
CA ALA A 101 7.15 -7.51 0.66
C ALA A 101 7.13 -8.13 -0.74
N LEU A 102 7.61 -9.37 -0.90
CA LEU A 102 7.53 -10.11 -2.16
C LEU A 102 6.08 -10.49 -2.51
N LEU A 103 5.27 -10.89 -1.53
CA LEU A 103 3.84 -11.17 -1.72
C LEU A 103 3.04 -9.94 -2.12
N LYS A 104 3.32 -8.77 -1.52
CA LYS A 104 2.68 -7.50 -1.90
C LYS A 104 3.12 -7.05 -3.31
N GLY A 105 4.30 -7.44 -3.74
CA GLY A 105 4.84 -7.13 -5.05
C GLY A 105 5.00 -5.62 -5.27
N ARG A 106 4.53 -5.14 -6.43
CA ARG A 106 4.60 -3.73 -6.84
C ARG A 106 3.42 -2.88 -6.36
N ARG A 107 2.62 -3.37 -5.43
CA ARG A 107 1.43 -2.65 -4.99
C ARG A 107 1.84 -1.35 -4.32
N ASP A 108 1.37 -0.24 -4.85
CA ASP A 108 1.52 1.06 -4.20
C ASP A 108 0.71 1.04 -2.90
N PRO A 109 1.31 1.29 -1.74
CA PRO A 109 0.57 1.40 -0.48
C PRO A 109 -0.59 2.39 -0.54
N ARG A 110 -0.53 3.35 -1.47
CA ARG A 110 -1.60 4.33 -1.69
C ARG A 110 -2.85 3.73 -2.33
N GLU A 111 -2.73 2.59 -3.01
CA GLU A 111 -3.88 1.86 -3.56
C GLU A 111 -4.72 1.20 -2.46
N ASP A 112 -4.15 0.99 -1.27
CA ASP A 112 -4.85 0.45 -0.11
C ASP A 112 -5.66 1.52 0.66
N PHE A 113 -5.44 2.81 0.37
CA PHE A 113 -6.27 3.87 0.91
C PHE A 113 -7.54 4.01 0.07
N GLU A 114 -8.68 4.02 0.73
CA GLU A 114 -9.94 4.39 0.11
C GLU A 114 -9.73 5.75 -0.57
N LYS A 115 -9.98 5.80 -1.88
CA LYS A 115 -9.88 7.04 -2.62
C LYS A 115 -10.91 7.99 -2.03
N PRO A 116 -10.52 9.19 -1.58
CA PRO A 116 -11.50 10.16 -1.10
C PRO A 116 -12.53 10.37 -2.22
N LEU A 117 -13.80 10.35 -1.84
CA LEU A 117 -14.92 10.60 -2.75
C LEU A 117 -14.88 12.07 -3.18
N LEU A 118 -13.95 12.38 -4.07
CA LEU A 118 -13.85 13.71 -4.70
C LEU A 118 -14.92 13.77 -5.80
N ARG A 119 -16.12 14.22 -5.46
CA ARG A 119 -17.12 14.59 -6.47
C ARG A 119 -16.79 16.00 -6.98
N SER A 120 -16.43 16.06 -8.26
CA SER A 120 -16.21 17.32 -8.97
C SER A 120 -17.51 18.11 -9.19
N ASP A 121 -18.67 17.46 -8.99
CA ASP A 121 -19.97 17.98 -9.37
C ASP A 121 -20.63 18.81 -8.24
N ILE A 122 -20.16 18.68 -6.99
CA ILE A 122 -20.69 19.39 -5.83
C ILE A 122 -19.53 20.07 -5.11
N LEU A 123 -19.31 21.32 -5.45
CA LEU A 123 -18.25 22.14 -4.87
C LEU A 123 -18.75 23.03 -3.73
N ASN A 124 -20.06 23.36 -3.72
CA ASN A 124 -20.67 24.26 -2.77
C ASN A 124 -22.00 23.72 -2.25
N MET A 125 -22.41 24.25 -1.09
CA MET A 125 -23.68 23.92 -0.44
C MET A 125 -24.91 24.31 -1.31
N ASP A 126 -24.75 25.31 -2.17
CA ASP A 126 -25.79 25.80 -3.07
C ASP A 126 -26.10 24.82 -4.23
N ASP A 127 -25.20 23.87 -4.48
CA ASP A 127 -25.38 22.83 -5.50
C ASP A 127 -26.28 21.68 -5.01
N LEU A 128 -26.57 21.62 -3.70
CA LEU A 128 -27.43 20.58 -3.12
C LEU A 128 -28.90 20.87 -3.40
N LYS A 129 -29.62 19.84 -3.83
CA LYS A 129 -31.07 19.90 -4.10
C LYS A 129 -31.78 18.82 -3.32
N ASP A 130 -33.01 19.13 -2.88
CA ASP A 130 -33.86 18.16 -2.21
C ASP A 130 -34.10 16.93 -3.09
N GLY A 131 -33.96 15.74 -2.49
CA GLY A 131 -34.09 14.46 -3.20
C GLY A 131 -32.81 13.97 -3.89
N MET A 132 -31.70 14.66 -3.75
CA MET A 132 -30.40 14.23 -4.30
C MET A 132 -29.83 13.05 -3.52
N VAL A 133 -29.47 11.98 -4.21
CA VAL A 133 -28.80 10.83 -3.61
C VAL A 133 -27.29 11.03 -3.67
N LEU A 134 -26.66 11.03 -2.52
CA LEU A 134 -25.22 11.24 -2.34
C LEU A 134 -24.57 10.05 -1.64
N GLU A 135 -23.34 9.76 -2.01
CA GLU A 135 -22.50 8.84 -1.26
C GLU A 135 -21.64 9.67 -0.31
N GLY A 136 -21.47 9.19 0.92
CA GLY A 136 -20.64 9.86 1.91
C GLY A 136 -19.95 8.87 2.83
N THR A 137 -18.93 9.35 3.53
CA THR A 137 -18.19 8.56 4.52
C THR A 137 -18.58 9.01 5.92
N VAL A 138 -19.00 8.08 6.78
CA VAL A 138 -19.33 8.39 8.18
C VAL A 138 -18.05 8.77 8.93
N ARG A 139 -17.98 10.00 9.42
CA ARG A 139 -16.82 10.50 10.19
C ARG A 139 -17.01 10.35 11.69
N ASN A 140 -18.21 10.59 12.18
CA ASN A 140 -18.49 10.56 13.60
C ASN A 140 -19.94 10.17 13.86
N VAL A 141 -20.19 9.44 14.95
CA VAL A 141 -21.52 9.04 15.38
C VAL A 141 -21.80 9.63 16.76
N ALA A 142 -22.88 10.39 16.86
CA ALA A 142 -23.40 10.98 18.10
C ALA A 142 -24.74 10.35 18.49
N LYS A 143 -25.20 10.56 19.72
CA LYS A 143 -26.48 10.01 20.20
C LYS A 143 -27.71 10.45 19.38
N PHE A 144 -27.61 11.58 18.69
CA PHE A 144 -28.70 12.17 17.90
C PHE A 144 -28.56 11.93 16.39
N GLY A 145 -27.48 11.30 15.95
CA GLY A 145 -27.28 11.00 14.52
C GLY A 145 -25.83 10.76 14.13
N ALA A 146 -25.57 10.66 12.83
CA ALA A 146 -24.27 10.43 12.26
C ALA A 146 -23.80 11.62 11.41
N PHE A 147 -22.55 12.01 11.55
CA PHE A 147 -21.90 13.01 10.71
C PHE A 147 -21.23 12.30 9.53
N VAL A 148 -21.56 12.75 8.33
CA VAL A 148 -21.16 12.13 7.06
C VAL A 148 -20.44 13.16 6.22
N ASP A 149 -19.22 12.85 5.82
CA ASP A 149 -18.47 13.60 4.83
C ASP A 149 -19.01 13.27 3.43
N ILE A 150 -19.59 14.25 2.79
CA ILE A 150 -20.14 14.18 1.43
C ILE A 150 -19.24 14.89 0.42
N GLY A 151 -18.01 15.26 0.81
CA GLY A 151 -17.04 15.98 -0.03
C GLY A 151 -17.19 17.50 0.00
N LEU A 152 -18.01 18.07 0.91
CA LEU A 152 -18.15 19.49 1.15
C LEU A 152 -17.27 19.95 2.34
N LYS A 153 -17.17 21.29 2.51
CA LYS A 153 -16.43 21.89 3.62
C LYS A 153 -16.99 21.52 4.99
N ASN A 154 -18.31 21.30 5.08
CA ASN A 154 -19.00 20.91 6.29
C ASN A 154 -19.60 19.49 6.13
N ASP A 155 -19.52 18.69 7.19
CA ASP A 155 -20.12 17.37 7.21
C ASP A 155 -21.67 17.48 7.24
N ALA A 156 -22.34 16.57 6.53
CA ALA A 156 -23.79 16.43 6.60
C ALA A 156 -24.19 15.67 7.88
N LEU A 157 -25.36 15.96 8.42
CA LEU A 157 -25.91 15.26 9.57
C LEU A 157 -27.09 14.38 9.14
N ILE A 158 -27.00 13.09 9.40
CA ILE A 158 -28.14 12.16 9.32
C ILE A 158 -28.72 12.03 10.72
N HIS A 159 -29.95 12.46 10.91
CA HIS A 159 -30.64 12.34 12.23
C HIS A 159 -30.88 10.86 12.56
N VAL A 160 -30.94 10.53 13.87
CA VAL A 160 -31.12 9.14 14.34
C VAL A 160 -32.40 8.48 13.80
N SER A 161 -33.45 9.24 13.53
CA SER A 161 -34.72 8.75 12.96
C SER A 161 -34.57 8.25 11.51
N GLU A 162 -33.54 8.73 10.79
CA GLU A 162 -33.31 8.45 9.36
C GLU A 162 -32.21 7.40 9.14
N LEU A 163 -31.60 6.91 10.23
CA LEU A 163 -30.53 5.90 10.12
C LEU A 163 -31.08 4.49 9.84
N SER A 164 -32.31 4.20 10.20
CA SER A 164 -32.95 2.90 9.99
C SER A 164 -34.49 3.00 10.09
N ASP A 165 -35.16 2.07 9.41
CA ASP A 165 -36.63 1.89 9.50
C ASP A 165 -37.10 1.42 10.89
N LYS A 166 -36.16 0.97 11.74
CA LYS A 166 -36.47 0.53 13.13
C LYS A 166 -35.91 1.53 14.12
N PHE A 167 -36.62 1.69 15.24
CA PHE A 167 -36.16 2.54 16.34
C PHE A 167 -34.79 2.09 16.85
N ILE A 168 -33.82 2.98 16.78
CA ILE A 168 -32.47 2.75 17.26
C ILE A 168 -32.27 3.55 18.54
N SER A 169 -31.94 2.86 19.62
CA SER A 169 -31.59 3.49 20.90
C SER A 169 -30.12 3.92 20.97
N ASP A 170 -29.28 3.31 20.16
CA ASP A 170 -27.83 3.56 20.14
C ASP A 170 -27.30 3.53 18.69
N PRO A 171 -27.07 4.70 18.08
CA PRO A 171 -26.60 4.82 16.69
C PRO A 171 -25.25 4.17 16.41
N THR A 172 -24.45 3.88 17.46
CA THR A 172 -23.11 3.28 17.28
C THR A 172 -23.15 1.79 16.94
N LYS A 173 -24.36 1.18 16.96
CA LYS A 173 -24.56 -0.26 16.70
C LYS A 173 -25.17 -0.55 15.33
N VAL A 174 -25.26 0.43 14.47
CA VAL A 174 -25.87 0.34 13.13
C VAL A 174 -24.78 0.32 12.06
#